data_2c937ea55cfd65758beb5d4b615424bc
#
_entry.id   2c937ea55cfd65758beb5d4b615424bc
#
_cell.length_a   1.000
_cell.length_b   1.000
_cell.length_c   1.000
_cell.angle_alpha   90.00
_cell.angle_beta   90.00
_cell.angle_gamma   90.00
#
_symmetry.space_group_name_H-M   'P 1'
#
loop_
_entity.id
_entity.type
_entity.pdbx_description
1 polymer ?
#
loop_
_entity_poly.entity_id
_entity_poly.type
_entity_poly.pdbx_seq_one_letter_code
_entity_poly.pdbx_strand_id
1 'polypeptide(L)'
;MSESRSAERSSALLLAAGADREGESRGLGISTIAFKVSTPTPSDPFLLENTFLAKGGPARHLHSDQDEWFSVLEGEFQFEVGAERFRLQPGDSLLAPRQVPHVWAFEGSARGRILVAFFPAGKMEAFFREVTKANAMPPQDPGVWRAHGMELLGPPLPVE
;
A
#
# COMPACT_ATOMS: atom_id res chain seq x y z
N MET A 1 -20.81 3.36 20.51
CA MET A 1 -19.72 3.30 19.50
C MET A 1 -18.52 2.44 19.93
N SER A 2 -18.13 2.44 21.20
CA SER A 2 -17.02 1.58 21.68
C SER A 2 -17.37 0.08 21.70
N GLU A 3 -18.62 -0.26 21.98
CA GLU A 3 -19.05 -1.67 22.05
C GLU A 3 -19.08 -2.38 20.69
N SER A 4 -19.46 -1.70 19.61
CA SER A 4 -19.48 -2.30 18.27
C SER A 4 -18.07 -2.61 17.76
N ARG A 5 -17.09 -1.74 18.03
CA ARG A 5 -15.68 -1.95 17.64
C ARG A 5 -15.02 -3.07 18.46
N SER A 6 -15.42 -3.23 19.72
CA SER A 6 -14.95 -4.30 20.58
C SER A 6 -15.48 -5.67 20.11
N ALA A 7 -16.75 -5.72 19.69
CA ALA A 7 -17.35 -6.94 19.14
C ALA A 7 -16.72 -7.37 17.82
N GLU A 8 -16.38 -6.41 16.91
CA GLU A 8 -15.69 -6.70 15.67
C GLU A 8 -14.30 -7.32 15.89
N ARG A 9 -13.58 -6.91 16.93
CA ARG A 9 -12.26 -7.45 17.27
C ARG A 9 -12.28 -8.88 17.79
N SER A 10 -13.41 -9.33 18.35
CA SER A 10 -13.53 -10.69 18.90
C SER A 10 -13.99 -11.72 17.87
N SER A 11 -14.36 -11.28 16.65
CA SER A 11 -14.86 -12.15 15.59
C SER A 11 -13.84 -12.30 14.46
N ALA A 12 -13.78 -13.51 13.91
CA ALA A 12 -13.03 -13.72 12.68
C ALA A 12 -13.71 -13.00 11.52
N LEU A 13 -12.90 -12.43 10.62
CA LEU A 13 -13.38 -11.77 9.41
C LEU A 13 -12.79 -12.45 8.18
N LEU A 14 -13.64 -13.11 7.39
CA LEU A 14 -13.25 -13.66 6.11
C LEU A 14 -13.51 -12.65 5.01
N LEU A 15 -12.48 -12.32 4.24
CA LEU A 15 -12.59 -11.45 3.07
C LEU A 15 -12.13 -12.22 1.84
N ALA A 16 -12.98 -12.27 0.81
CA ALA A 16 -12.61 -12.85 -0.48
C ALA A 16 -11.48 -12.04 -1.13
N ALA A 17 -10.82 -12.63 -2.12
CA ALA A 17 -9.80 -11.95 -2.91
C ALA A 17 -10.38 -10.66 -3.50
N GLY A 18 -9.64 -9.54 -3.36
CA GLY A 18 -10.05 -8.24 -3.85
C GLY A 18 -11.13 -7.52 -3.02
N ALA A 19 -11.71 -8.17 -2.01
CA ALA A 19 -12.77 -7.56 -1.21
C ALA A 19 -12.20 -6.60 -0.15
N ASP A 20 -12.81 -5.42 -0.04
CA ASP A 20 -12.53 -4.43 0.99
C ASP A 20 -13.35 -4.72 2.23
N ARG A 21 -12.76 -4.60 3.43
CA ARG A 21 -13.43 -4.90 4.70
C ARG A 21 -14.64 -4.01 5.01
N GLU A 22 -14.71 -2.84 4.39
CA GLU A 22 -15.83 -1.93 4.54
C GLU A 22 -16.78 -1.96 3.32
N GLY A 23 -16.48 -2.81 2.31
CA GLY A 23 -17.26 -2.88 1.08
C GLY A 23 -17.11 -1.67 0.17
N GLU A 24 -16.06 -0.87 0.36
CA GLU A 24 -15.81 0.35 -0.41
C GLU A 24 -15.01 0.07 -1.67
N SER A 25 -15.23 0.90 -2.70
CA SER A 25 -14.40 0.94 -3.89
C SER A 25 -13.40 2.08 -3.76
N ARG A 26 -12.10 1.75 -3.79
CA ARG A 26 -11.02 2.71 -3.57
C ARG A 26 -10.07 2.72 -4.76
N GLY A 27 -10.14 3.76 -5.58
CA GLY A 27 -9.33 3.88 -6.78
C GLY A 27 -8.12 4.80 -6.61
N LEU A 28 -7.01 4.42 -7.25
CA LEU A 28 -5.77 5.22 -7.34
C LEU A 28 -5.34 5.39 -8.81
N GLY A 29 -6.30 5.67 -9.69
CA GLY A 29 -6.03 5.82 -11.10
C GLY A 29 -5.77 4.48 -11.80
N ILE A 30 -4.51 4.05 -11.86
CA ILE A 30 -4.12 2.79 -12.52
C ILE A 30 -4.39 1.54 -11.68
N SER A 31 -4.79 1.70 -10.43
CA SER A 31 -4.99 0.59 -9.50
C SER A 31 -6.17 0.82 -8.58
N THR A 32 -6.56 -0.24 -7.87
CA THR A 32 -7.55 -0.19 -6.81
C THR A 32 -6.96 -0.73 -5.52
N ILE A 33 -7.50 -0.28 -4.39
CA ILE A 33 -7.05 -0.70 -3.06
C ILE A 33 -8.22 -1.29 -2.30
N ALA A 34 -7.98 -2.44 -1.67
CA ALA A 34 -8.90 -3.06 -0.72
C ALA A 34 -8.23 -3.11 0.66
N PHE A 35 -8.87 -2.53 1.67
CA PHE A 35 -8.41 -2.62 3.05
C PHE A 35 -8.71 -4.02 3.58
N LYS A 36 -7.68 -4.75 4.02
CA LYS A 36 -7.81 -6.11 4.55
C LYS A 36 -7.78 -6.15 6.08
N VAL A 37 -6.78 -5.50 6.66
CA VAL A 37 -6.65 -5.36 8.12
C VAL A 37 -6.55 -3.87 8.43
N SER A 38 -7.53 -3.36 9.12
CA SER A 38 -7.60 -1.98 9.56
C SER A 38 -7.87 -1.98 11.05
N THR A 39 -7.09 -1.26 11.81
CA THR A 39 -7.17 -1.26 13.27
C THR A 39 -7.39 0.16 13.78
N PRO A 40 -8.07 0.32 14.93
CA PRO A 40 -8.33 1.65 15.46
C PRO A 40 -7.10 2.31 16.10
N THR A 41 -5.99 1.58 16.26
CA THR A 41 -4.80 2.14 16.90
C THR A 41 -3.64 2.24 15.91
N PRO A 42 -2.89 3.36 15.92
CA PRO A 42 -1.73 3.52 15.01
C PRO A 42 -0.54 2.62 15.35
N SER A 43 -0.56 1.91 16.47
CA SER A 43 0.48 0.95 16.86
C SER A 43 0.26 -0.46 16.31
N ASP A 44 -0.94 -0.76 15.84
CA ASP A 44 -1.27 -2.04 15.23
C ASP A 44 -0.92 -2.05 13.73
N PRO A 45 -0.79 -3.20 13.08
CA PRO A 45 -0.52 -3.24 11.65
C PRO A 45 -1.72 -2.82 10.81
N PHE A 46 -1.42 -2.30 9.60
CA PHE A 46 -2.42 -2.00 8.57
C PHE A 46 -2.05 -2.78 7.31
N LEU A 47 -3.01 -3.50 6.72
CA LEU A 47 -2.78 -4.29 5.51
C LEU A 47 -3.80 -3.95 4.43
N LEU A 48 -3.30 -3.84 3.20
CA LEU A 48 -4.14 -3.64 2.03
C LEU A 48 -3.75 -4.59 0.90
N GLU A 49 -4.67 -4.82 -0.01
CA GLU A 49 -4.42 -5.46 -1.29
C GLU A 49 -4.52 -4.40 -2.38
N ASN A 50 -3.49 -4.31 -3.22
CA ASN A 50 -3.45 -3.37 -4.33
C ASN A 50 -3.51 -4.15 -5.64
N THR A 51 -4.52 -3.85 -6.47
CA THR A 51 -4.75 -4.51 -7.77
C THR A 51 -4.49 -3.51 -8.88
N PHE A 52 -3.55 -3.84 -9.77
CA PHE A 52 -3.14 -3.00 -10.90
C PHE A 52 -3.76 -3.47 -12.20
N LEU A 53 -4.33 -2.54 -12.95
CA LEU A 53 -4.87 -2.77 -14.29
C LEU A 53 -3.99 -2.16 -15.38
N ALA A 54 -3.00 -1.38 -14.99
CA ALA A 54 -2.01 -0.76 -15.88
C ALA A 54 -0.65 -0.70 -15.16
N LYS A 55 0.43 -0.65 -15.93
CA LYS A 55 1.79 -0.55 -15.41
C LYS A 55 2.00 0.76 -14.67
N GLY A 56 2.82 0.71 -13.64
CA GLY A 56 3.17 1.87 -12.83
C GLY A 56 3.15 1.60 -11.34
N GLY A 57 3.41 2.63 -10.55
CA GLY A 57 3.45 2.55 -9.10
C GLY A 57 3.62 3.91 -8.46
N PRO A 58 3.78 3.95 -7.13
CA PRO A 58 3.91 5.20 -6.40
C PRO A 58 5.27 5.87 -6.62
N ALA A 59 5.34 7.15 -6.31
CA ALA A 59 6.57 7.94 -6.32
C ALA A 59 7.59 7.41 -5.29
N ARG A 60 8.86 7.68 -5.51
CA ARG A 60 9.94 7.33 -4.58
C ARG A 60 9.75 8.06 -3.26
N HIS A 61 9.77 7.32 -2.17
CA HIS A 61 9.55 7.87 -0.83
C HIS A 61 10.18 6.99 0.23
N LEU A 62 10.17 7.50 1.48
CA LEU A 62 10.49 6.70 2.65
C LEU A 62 9.41 6.90 3.72
N HIS A 63 9.29 5.94 4.61
CA HIS A 63 8.48 6.05 5.81
C HIS A 63 9.38 6.34 7.01
N SER A 64 9.02 7.34 7.81
CA SER A 64 9.82 7.70 8.99
C SER A 64 9.76 6.62 10.08
N ASP A 65 8.58 6.05 10.30
CA ASP A 65 8.31 5.22 11.47
C ASP A 65 7.67 3.85 11.15
N GLN A 66 7.50 3.49 9.86
CA GLN A 66 6.92 2.22 9.48
C GLN A 66 7.88 1.39 8.63
N ASP A 67 7.93 0.10 8.92
CA ASP A 67 8.42 -0.88 7.96
C ASP A 67 7.27 -1.23 7.01
N GLU A 68 7.56 -1.43 5.74
CA GLU A 68 6.57 -1.79 4.74
C GLU A 68 6.93 -3.15 4.14
N TRP A 69 5.97 -4.06 4.16
CA TRP A 69 6.16 -5.42 3.66
C TRP A 69 5.25 -5.68 2.47
N PHE A 70 5.80 -6.34 1.47
CA PHE A 70 5.12 -6.64 0.22
C PHE A 70 5.10 -8.14 -0.04
N SER A 71 3.97 -8.65 -0.54
CA SER A 71 3.86 -10.03 -0.99
C SER A 71 3.10 -10.08 -2.30
N VAL A 72 3.75 -10.54 -3.36
CA VAL A 72 3.14 -10.61 -4.69
C VAL A 72 2.20 -11.80 -4.79
N LEU A 73 0.97 -11.54 -5.21
CA LEU A 73 -0.05 -12.57 -5.44
C LEU A 73 -0.18 -12.91 -6.93
N GLU A 74 -0.04 -11.92 -7.80
CA GLU A 74 -0.23 -12.06 -9.25
C GLU A 74 0.58 -11.01 -9.99
N GLY A 75 1.19 -11.37 -11.11
CA GLY A 75 1.96 -10.45 -11.93
C GLY A 75 3.40 -10.28 -11.46
N GLU A 76 4.13 -9.39 -12.14
CA GLU A 76 5.52 -9.07 -11.84
C GLU A 76 5.66 -7.63 -11.37
N PHE A 77 6.52 -7.42 -10.38
CA PHE A 77 6.77 -6.11 -9.79
C PHE A 77 8.26 -5.83 -9.75
N GLN A 78 8.64 -4.59 -10.02
CA GLN A 78 10.00 -4.11 -9.90
C GLN A 78 10.12 -3.20 -8.69
N PHE A 79 11.20 -3.37 -7.91
CA PHE A 79 11.46 -2.61 -6.69
C PHE A 79 12.87 -2.05 -6.69
N GLU A 80 13.02 -0.85 -6.14
CA GLU A 80 14.30 -0.33 -5.69
C GLU A 80 14.17 0.03 -4.22
N VAL A 81 15.02 -0.54 -3.38
CA VAL A 81 15.09 -0.27 -1.94
C VAL A 81 16.52 0.14 -1.62
N GLY A 82 16.72 1.40 -1.22
CA GLY A 82 18.05 1.96 -1.14
C GLY A 82 18.75 1.88 -2.50
N ALA A 83 19.91 1.26 -2.55
CA ALA A 83 20.69 1.05 -3.78
C ALA A 83 20.42 -0.30 -4.44
N GLU A 84 19.56 -1.15 -3.87
CA GLU A 84 19.30 -2.50 -4.35
C GLU A 84 18.06 -2.54 -5.25
N ARG A 85 18.12 -3.40 -6.27
CA ARG A 85 17.02 -3.63 -7.20
C ARG A 85 16.53 -5.06 -7.10
N PHE A 86 15.21 -5.24 -7.15
CA PHE A 86 14.57 -6.53 -7.04
C PHE A 86 13.46 -6.65 -8.06
N ARG A 87 13.30 -7.85 -8.61
CA ARG A 87 12.12 -8.22 -9.41
C ARG A 87 11.39 -9.32 -8.67
N LEU A 88 10.12 -9.08 -8.35
CA LEU A 88 9.29 -10.00 -7.59
C LEU A 88 8.26 -10.65 -8.50
N GLN A 89 8.08 -11.96 -8.32
CA GLN A 89 7.07 -12.79 -8.96
C GLN A 89 6.09 -13.32 -7.92
N PRO A 90 4.94 -13.91 -8.35
CA PRO A 90 3.97 -14.45 -7.41
C PRO A 90 4.62 -15.41 -6.39
N GLY A 91 4.34 -15.17 -5.11
CA GLY A 91 4.92 -15.89 -3.99
C GLY A 91 6.14 -15.22 -3.34
N ASP A 92 6.78 -14.29 -4.05
CA ASP A 92 7.90 -13.53 -3.47
C ASP A 92 7.42 -12.46 -2.50
N SER A 93 8.24 -12.16 -1.51
CA SER A 93 8.00 -11.08 -0.56
C SER A 93 9.25 -10.23 -0.34
N LEU A 94 9.05 -8.99 0.06
CA LEU A 94 10.12 -8.02 0.29
C LEU A 94 9.77 -7.14 1.48
N LEU A 95 10.74 -6.92 2.37
CA LEU A 95 10.61 -5.94 3.44
C LEU A 95 11.42 -4.70 3.09
N ALA A 96 10.75 -3.56 3.03
CA ALA A 96 11.38 -2.24 2.92
C ALA A 96 11.45 -1.61 4.31
N PRO A 97 12.65 -1.48 4.92
CA PRO A 97 12.77 -0.94 6.27
C PRO A 97 12.40 0.54 6.32
N ARG A 98 11.93 0.98 7.48
CA ARG A 98 11.71 2.41 7.74
C ARG A 98 12.97 3.23 7.46
N GLN A 99 12.79 4.48 7.08
CA GLN A 99 13.85 5.45 6.78
C GLN A 99 14.74 5.09 5.57
N VAL A 100 14.45 4.00 4.88
CA VAL A 100 15.16 3.62 3.65
C VAL A 100 14.29 4.00 2.45
N PRO A 101 14.80 4.81 1.50
CA PRO A 101 14.05 5.18 0.30
C PRO A 101 13.68 3.96 -0.53
N HIS A 102 12.44 3.91 -1.01
CA HIS A 102 12.00 2.86 -1.91
C HIS A 102 11.04 3.39 -2.97
N VAL A 103 10.98 2.67 -4.07
CA VAL A 103 10.07 2.90 -5.18
C VAL A 103 9.78 1.56 -5.83
N TRP A 104 8.55 1.38 -6.33
CA TRP A 104 8.17 0.11 -6.93
C TRP A 104 7.08 0.31 -7.97
N ALA A 105 6.96 -0.64 -8.89
CA ALA A 105 5.98 -0.57 -9.96
C ALA A 105 5.55 -1.96 -10.42
N PHE A 106 4.28 -2.06 -10.83
CA PHE A 106 3.77 -3.19 -11.57
C PHE A 106 4.30 -3.12 -13.01
N GLU A 107 4.88 -4.21 -13.53
CA GLU A 107 5.46 -4.29 -14.86
C GLU A 107 4.81 -5.36 -15.77
N GLY A 108 3.86 -6.10 -15.25
CA GLY A 108 3.22 -7.17 -16.01
C GLY A 108 2.34 -6.67 -17.16
N SER A 109 1.95 -7.60 -18.03
CA SER A 109 1.15 -7.31 -19.22
C SER A 109 -0.35 -7.48 -19.01
N ALA A 110 -0.76 -8.11 -17.90
CA ALA A 110 -2.16 -8.34 -17.59
C ALA A 110 -2.53 -7.61 -16.30
N ARG A 111 -2.91 -8.36 -15.27
CA ARG A 111 -3.29 -7.79 -13.97
C ARG A 111 -2.18 -8.06 -12.96
N GLY A 112 -1.94 -7.10 -12.07
CA GLY A 112 -1.04 -7.30 -10.93
C GLY A 112 -1.81 -7.25 -9.62
N ARG A 113 -1.43 -8.07 -8.64
CA ARG A 113 -2.00 -8.04 -7.29
C ARG A 113 -0.89 -8.22 -6.27
N ILE A 114 -0.88 -7.35 -5.28
CA ILE A 114 0.15 -7.35 -4.24
C ILE A 114 -0.47 -7.02 -2.88
N LEU A 115 -0.06 -7.75 -1.84
CA LEU A 115 -0.38 -7.40 -0.47
C LEU A 115 0.67 -6.45 0.06
N VAL A 116 0.22 -5.42 0.76
CA VAL A 116 1.10 -4.43 1.39
C VAL A 116 0.73 -4.32 2.86
N ALA A 117 1.72 -4.43 3.73
CA ALA A 117 1.54 -4.35 5.18
C ALA A 117 2.44 -3.27 5.76
N PHE A 118 1.89 -2.46 6.66
CA PHE A 118 2.61 -1.41 7.37
C PHE A 118 2.71 -1.78 8.86
N PHE A 119 3.92 -1.75 9.40
CA PHE A 119 4.25 -2.10 10.78
C PHE A 119 5.01 -0.95 11.44
N PRO A 120 4.39 -0.14 12.30
CA PRO A 120 2.96 -0.03 12.62
C PRO A 120 2.17 0.71 11.55
N ALA A 121 0.85 0.75 11.70
CA ALA A 121 -0.03 1.46 10.76
C ALA A 121 0.28 2.96 10.68
N GLY A 122 0.57 3.59 11.81
CA GLY A 122 0.76 5.03 11.87
C GLY A 122 -0.43 5.77 11.26
N LYS A 123 -0.15 6.63 10.28
CA LYS A 123 -1.16 7.40 9.55
C LYS A 123 -1.44 6.86 8.15
N MET A 124 -1.03 5.63 7.86
CA MET A 124 -1.15 5.09 6.50
C MET A 124 -2.60 4.85 6.08
N GLU A 125 -3.45 4.38 6.98
CA GLU A 125 -4.87 4.25 6.66
C GLU A 125 -5.48 5.61 6.29
N ALA A 126 -5.19 6.65 7.07
CA ALA A 126 -5.67 8.01 6.79
C ALA A 126 -5.15 8.52 5.43
N PHE A 127 -3.89 8.23 5.10
CA PHE A 127 -3.32 8.57 3.80
C PHE A 127 -4.11 7.93 2.66
N PHE A 128 -4.36 6.63 2.72
CA PHE A 128 -5.08 5.93 1.65
C PHE A 128 -6.55 6.35 1.58
N ARG A 129 -7.19 6.66 2.70
CA ARG A 129 -8.53 7.22 2.69
C ARG A 129 -8.58 8.56 1.97
N GLU A 130 -7.57 9.38 2.15
CA GLU A 130 -7.48 10.71 1.51
C GLU A 130 -7.19 10.60 0.02
N VAL A 131 -6.12 9.89 -0.36
CA VAL A 131 -5.67 9.86 -1.77
C VAL A 131 -6.60 9.06 -2.68
N THR A 132 -7.42 8.16 -2.16
CA THR A 132 -8.38 7.41 -2.98
C THR A 132 -9.67 8.17 -3.28
N LYS A 133 -9.88 9.34 -2.69
CA LYS A 133 -11.09 10.15 -2.95
C LYS A 133 -11.20 10.63 -4.39
N ALA A 134 -10.07 10.93 -5.02
CA ALA A 134 -10.02 11.49 -6.37
C ALA A 134 -9.91 10.43 -7.48
N ASN A 135 -9.73 9.16 -7.15
CA ASN A 135 -9.43 8.08 -8.09
C ASN A 135 -8.34 8.48 -9.10
N ALA A 136 -7.22 8.98 -8.57
CA ALA A 136 -6.04 9.39 -9.33
C ALA A 136 -4.80 8.91 -8.58
N MET A 137 -3.65 8.89 -9.25
CA MET A 137 -2.39 8.62 -8.57
C MET A 137 -2.19 9.63 -7.43
N PRO A 138 -1.57 9.22 -6.30
CA PRO A 138 -1.32 10.14 -5.20
C PRO A 138 -0.61 11.40 -5.67
N PRO A 139 -1.00 12.58 -5.18
CA PRO A 139 -0.36 13.83 -5.60
C PRO A 139 1.12 13.82 -5.21
N GLN A 140 1.97 14.36 -6.10
CA GLN A 140 3.39 14.52 -5.79
C GLN A 140 3.61 15.84 -5.03
N ASP A 141 2.90 16.00 -3.94
CA ASP A 141 2.96 17.15 -3.03
C ASP A 141 3.68 16.73 -1.75
N PRO A 142 4.91 17.21 -1.51
CA PRO A 142 5.68 16.82 -0.31
C PRO A 142 4.94 17.05 1.01
N GLY A 143 4.09 18.07 1.07
CA GLY A 143 3.30 18.38 2.27
C GLY A 143 2.31 17.29 2.63
N VAL A 144 1.62 16.72 1.65
CA VAL A 144 0.65 15.63 1.86
C VAL A 144 1.37 14.39 2.39
N TRP A 145 2.51 14.05 1.81
CA TRP A 145 3.29 12.87 2.23
C TRP A 145 3.84 13.08 3.64
N ARG A 146 4.42 14.25 3.90
CA ARG A 146 4.98 14.56 5.22
C ARG A 146 3.93 14.57 6.31
N ALA A 147 2.72 15.04 6.01
CA ALA A 147 1.60 15.04 6.96
C ALA A 147 1.22 13.62 7.41
N HIS A 148 1.60 12.59 6.64
CA HIS A 148 1.30 11.20 6.93
C HIS A 148 2.54 10.36 7.29
N GLY A 149 3.64 11.02 7.68
CA GLY A 149 4.84 10.34 8.17
C GLY A 149 5.75 9.80 7.08
N MET A 150 5.66 10.36 5.87
CA MET A 150 6.49 9.97 4.72
C MET A 150 7.26 11.16 4.18
N GLU A 151 8.39 10.89 3.53
CA GLU A 151 9.16 11.88 2.77
C GLU A 151 9.10 11.51 1.28
N LEU A 152 8.61 12.45 0.47
CA LEU A 152 8.61 12.31 -0.99
C LEU A 152 10.00 12.64 -1.52
N LEU A 153 10.61 11.73 -2.27
CA LEU A 153 12.03 11.81 -2.65
C LEU A 153 12.28 11.87 -4.17
N GLY A 154 11.30 11.50 -4.98
CA GLY A 154 11.49 11.50 -6.42
C GLY A 154 10.29 10.96 -7.17
N PRO A 155 10.40 10.84 -8.51
CA PRO A 155 9.31 10.36 -9.33
C PRO A 155 9.08 8.85 -9.20
N PRO A 156 7.94 8.34 -9.72
CA PRO A 156 7.74 6.90 -9.89
C PRO A 156 8.80 6.28 -10.78
N LEU A 157 8.96 4.95 -10.69
CA LEU A 157 9.80 4.21 -11.64
C LEU A 157 9.24 4.34 -13.06
N PRO A 158 10.10 4.57 -14.07
CA PRO A 158 9.66 4.48 -15.45
C PRO A 158 9.28 3.05 -15.80
N VAL A 159 8.16 2.88 -16.49
CA VAL A 159 7.67 1.58 -16.97
C VAL A 159 7.43 1.66 -18.47
N GLU A 160 7.73 0.54 -19.18
CA GLU A 160 7.56 0.43 -20.64
C GLU A 160 6.27 -0.30 -21.00
#